data_8f0a8452c4e51314065c2ddbe0036520
#
_entry.id   8f0a8452c4e51314065c2ddbe0036520
#
_cell.length_a   1.000
_cell.length_b   1.000
_cell.length_c   1.000
_cell.angle_alpha   90.00
_cell.angle_beta   90.00
_cell.angle_gamma   90.00
#
_symmetry.space_group_name_H-M   'P 1'
#
loop_
_entity.id
_entity.type
_entity.pdbx_description
1 polymer ?
#
loop_
_entity_poly.entity_id
_entity_poly.type
_entity_poly.pdbx_seq_one_letter_code
_entity_poly.pdbx_strand_id
1 'polypeptide(L)'
;VGYVHAVAHTLGGFYQVPHGLANAIILPHVLELYGKSIHHKLATMADWLSLTSLDAPSVVKAKAMKEWLNHHLTSMHITNILPGIIKKEDIPLMVKRAQQEISPFYPVPMYLHGQVLTHLYQTLGGF
;
A
#
# COMPACT_ATOMS: atom_id res chain seq x y z
N VAL A 1 0.73 -6.96 -5.55
CA VAL A 1 1.90 -6.39 -4.90
C VAL A 1 2.14 -7.09 -3.57
N GLY A 2 3.34 -7.68 -3.40
CA GLY A 2 3.66 -8.55 -2.27
C GLY A 2 3.43 -7.94 -0.90
N TYR A 3 3.87 -6.68 -0.67
CA TYR A 3 3.68 -6.03 0.64
C TYR A 3 2.23 -5.70 0.97
N VAL A 4 1.44 -5.31 -0.03
CA VAL A 4 0.01 -5.10 0.20
C VAL A 4 -0.62 -6.39 0.72
N HIS A 5 -0.33 -7.52 0.07
CA HIS A 5 -0.84 -8.83 0.47
C HIS A 5 -0.32 -9.24 1.85
N ALA A 6 0.97 -9.09 2.10
CA ALA A 6 1.59 -9.47 3.38
C ALA A 6 1.03 -8.67 4.56
N VAL A 7 0.91 -7.35 4.41
CA VAL A 7 0.35 -6.48 5.45
C VAL A 7 -1.14 -6.76 5.65
N ALA A 8 -1.90 -6.94 4.56
CA ALA A 8 -3.31 -7.30 4.66
C ALA A 8 -3.51 -8.63 5.38
N HIS A 9 -2.63 -9.59 5.14
CA HIS A 9 -2.68 -10.91 5.78
C HIS A 9 -2.48 -10.81 7.30
N THR A 10 -1.55 -9.96 7.76
CA THR A 10 -1.36 -9.74 9.20
C THR A 10 -2.59 -9.08 9.82
N LEU A 11 -3.18 -8.08 9.17
CA LEU A 11 -4.39 -7.43 9.67
C LEU A 11 -5.57 -8.40 9.74
N GLY A 12 -5.69 -9.30 8.77
CA GLY A 12 -6.72 -10.35 8.79
C GLY A 12 -6.51 -11.32 9.93
N GLY A 13 -5.26 -11.76 10.14
CA GLY A 13 -4.92 -12.71 11.20
C GLY A 13 -5.03 -12.14 12.60
N PHE A 14 -4.61 -10.88 12.82
CA PHE A 14 -4.64 -10.25 14.13
C PHE A 14 -6.00 -9.68 14.52
N TYR A 15 -6.72 -9.08 13.56
CA TYR A 15 -7.92 -8.28 13.87
C TYR A 15 -9.13 -8.66 13.02
N GLN A 16 -9.01 -9.69 12.20
CA GLN A 16 -10.10 -10.19 11.35
C GLN A 16 -10.65 -9.13 10.38
N VAL A 17 -9.78 -8.23 9.90
CA VAL A 17 -10.15 -7.25 8.88
C VAL A 17 -10.40 -7.99 7.55
N PRO A 18 -11.53 -7.76 6.87
CA PRO A 18 -11.78 -8.41 5.59
C PRO A 18 -10.67 -8.14 4.58
N HIS A 19 -10.24 -9.18 3.86
CA HIS A 19 -9.04 -9.12 3.00
C HIS A 19 -9.13 -8.03 1.92
N GLY A 20 -10.26 -7.95 1.23
CA GLY A 20 -10.45 -6.93 0.19
C GLY A 20 -10.41 -5.51 0.72
N LEU A 21 -11.01 -5.28 1.89
CA LEU A 21 -10.97 -3.97 2.55
C LEU A 21 -9.56 -3.63 2.99
N ALA A 22 -8.84 -4.57 3.60
CA ALA A 22 -7.46 -4.37 4.02
C ALA A 22 -6.57 -4.00 2.83
N ASN A 23 -6.68 -4.72 1.72
CA ASN A 23 -5.94 -4.42 0.49
C ASN A 23 -6.21 -2.99 0.00
N ALA A 24 -7.47 -2.58 -0.03
CA ALA A 24 -7.84 -1.24 -0.51
C ALA A 24 -7.28 -0.13 0.37
N ILE A 25 -7.27 -0.33 1.69
CA ILE A 25 -6.75 0.66 2.64
C ILE A 25 -5.22 0.75 2.57
N ILE A 26 -4.54 -0.38 2.43
CA ILE A 26 -3.08 -0.46 2.45
C ILE A 26 -2.46 0.01 1.15
N LEU A 27 -3.10 -0.25 0.01
CA LEU A 27 -2.51 -0.03 -1.32
C LEU A 27 -1.94 1.37 -1.52
N PRO A 28 -2.66 2.47 -1.22
CA PRO A 28 -2.10 3.81 -1.42
C PRO A 28 -0.82 4.06 -0.62
N HIS A 29 -0.74 3.53 0.60
CA HIS A 29 0.44 3.69 1.47
C HIS A 29 1.65 2.96 0.90
N VAL A 30 1.46 1.72 0.42
CA VAL A 30 2.56 0.93 -0.15
C VAL A 30 3.03 1.54 -1.46
N LEU A 31 2.13 2.06 -2.29
CA LEU A 31 2.52 2.75 -3.52
C LEU A 31 3.39 3.98 -3.23
N GLU A 32 3.07 4.74 -2.18
CA GLU A 32 3.90 5.86 -1.76
C GLU A 32 5.29 5.40 -1.28
N LEU A 33 5.36 4.31 -0.52
CA LEU A 33 6.62 3.76 -0.03
C LEU A 33 7.51 3.25 -1.15
N TYR A 34 6.94 2.66 -2.19
CA TYR A 34 7.72 2.22 -3.36
C TYR A 34 8.30 3.39 -4.15
N GLY A 35 7.64 4.55 -4.12
CA GLY A 35 8.14 5.76 -4.76
C GLY A 35 8.47 5.55 -6.24
N LYS A 36 9.69 5.95 -6.62
CA LYS A 36 10.12 5.91 -8.02
C LYS A 36 10.24 4.50 -8.59
N SER A 37 10.36 3.47 -7.74
CA SER A 37 10.56 2.09 -8.20
C SER A 37 9.40 1.55 -9.03
N ILE A 38 8.20 2.14 -8.92
CA ILE A 38 7.02 1.72 -9.67
C ILE A 38 6.46 2.80 -10.61
N HIS A 39 7.18 3.91 -10.80
CA HIS A 39 6.68 5.00 -11.66
C HIS A 39 6.32 4.52 -13.06
N HIS A 40 7.14 3.65 -13.65
CA HIS A 40 6.87 3.14 -15.00
C HIS A 40 5.56 2.35 -15.07
N LYS A 41 5.31 1.48 -14.09
CA LYS A 41 4.07 0.70 -14.04
C LYS A 41 2.86 1.60 -13.83
N LEU A 42 2.95 2.57 -12.94
CA LEU A 42 1.86 3.53 -12.69
C LEU A 42 1.60 4.39 -13.93
N ALA A 43 2.66 4.82 -14.63
CA ALA A 43 2.53 5.59 -15.86
C ALA A 43 1.80 4.80 -16.94
N THR A 44 2.11 3.52 -17.11
CA THR A 44 1.42 2.64 -18.07
C THR A 44 -0.06 2.53 -17.73
N MET A 45 -0.40 2.36 -16.44
CA MET A 45 -1.79 2.30 -16.01
C MET A 45 -2.52 3.63 -16.27
N ALA A 46 -1.85 4.76 -16.06
CA ALA A 46 -2.41 6.08 -16.36
C ALA A 46 -2.73 6.23 -17.85
N ASP A 47 -1.86 5.73 -18.73
CA ASP A 47 -2.12 5.72 -20.17
C ASP A 47 -3.34 4.89 -20.52
N TRP A 48 -3.50 3.71 -19.94
CA TRP A 48 -4.66 2.86 -20.16
C TRP A 48 -5.97 3.53 -19.76
N LEU A 49 -5.93 4.36 -18.71
CA LEU A 49 -7.11 5.08 -18.23
C LEU A 49 -7.24 6.48 -18.83
N SER A 50 -6.33 6.87 -19.73
CA SER A 50 -6.30 8.19 -20.37
C SER A 50 -6.33 9.35 -19.37
N LEU A 51 -5.56 9.22 -18.27
CA LEU A 51 -5.54 10.23 -17.20
C LEU A 51 -4.74 11.47 -17.57
N THR A 52 -3.78 11.35 -18.48
CA THR A 52 -2.92 12.44 -18.93
C THR A 52 -2.70 12.36 -20.43
N SER A 53 -2.03 13.39 -20.99
CA SER A 53 -1.52 13.30 -22.36
C SER A 53 -0.49 12.18 -22.47
N LEU A 54 -0.46 11.49 -23.61
CA LEU A 54 0.55 10.46 -23.88
C LEU A 54 1.98 10.99 -23.85
N ASP A 55 2.15 12.28 -24.08
CA ASP A 55 3.46 12.94 -24.08
C ASP A 55 3.90 13.37 -22.67
N ALA A 56 3.06 13.22 -21.65
CA ALA A 56 3.39 13.64 -20.30
C ALA A 56 4.56 12.82 -19.73
N PRO A 57 5.42 13.43 -18.89
CA PRO A 57 6.49 12.67 -18.21
C PRO A 57 5.94 11.56 -17.31
N SER A 58 6.71 10.49 -17.14
CA SER A 58 6.31 9.34 -16.30
C SER A 58 5.97 9.74 -14.88
N VAL A 59 6.68 10.72 -14.30
CA VAL A 59 6.41 11.19 -12.94
C VAL A 59 5.03 11.85 -12.84
N VAL A 60 4.61 12.57 -13.86
CA VAL A 60 3.28 13.19 -13.92
C VAL A 60 2.20 12.13 -14.07
N LYS A 61 2.43 11.15 -14.92
CA LYS A 61 1.50 10.01 -15.11
C LYS A 61 1.34 9.19 -13.84
N ALA A 62 2.45 8.90 -13.16
CA ALA A 62 2.43 8.16 -11.90
C ALA A 62 1.63 8.90 -10.83
N LYS A 63 1.84 10.21 -10.71
CA LYS A 63 1.10 11.05 -9.77
C LYS A 63 -0.40 11.05 -10.09
N ALA A 64 -0.75 11.19 -11.36
CA ALA A 64 -2.15 11.16 -11.79
C ALA A 64 -2.82 9.82 -11.45
N MET A 65 -2.10 8.71 -11.60
CA MET A 65 -2.62 7.38 -11.24
C MET A 65 -2.87 7.26 -9.74
N LYS A 66 -1.95 7.75 -8.90
CA LYS A 66 -2.12 7.74 -7.45
C LYS A 66 -3.31 8.60 -7.02
N GLU A 67 -3.46 9.78 -7.60
CA GLU A 67 -4.58 10.69 -7.32
C GLU A 67 -5.91 10.06 -7.74
N TRP A 68 -5.94 9.42 -8.91
CA TRP A 68 -7.12 8.71 -9.39
C TRP A 68 -7.53 7.61 -8.41
N LEU A 69 -6.57 6.81 -7.96
CA LEU A 69 -6.82 5.72 -7.01
C LEU A 69 -7.38 6.26 -5.69
N ASN A 70 -6.74 7.29 -5.12
CA ASN A 70 -7.20 7.90 -3.87
C ASN A 70 -8.60 8.49 -4.00
N HIS A 71 -8.88 9.18 -5.11
CA HIS A 71 -10.20 9.74 -5.37
C HIS A 71 -11.26 8.64 -5.48
N HIS A 72 -10.93 7.55 -6.18
CA HIS A 72 -11.84 6.43 -6.37
C HIS A 72 -12.17 5.74 -5.04
N LEU A 73 -11.16 5.50 -4.19
CA LEU A 73 -11.35 4.91 -2.86
C LEU A 73 -12.21 5.83 -1.97
N THR A 74 -11.96 7.13 -2.01
CA THR A 74 -12.76 8.12 -1.27
C THR A 74 -14.21 8.10 -1.72
N SER A 75 -14.47 8.00 -3.03
CA SER A 75 -15.83 7.95 -3.57
C SER A 75 -16.60 6.70 -3.13
N MET A 76 -15.88 5.62 -2.79
CA MET A 76 -16.48 4.41 -2.25
C MET A 76 -16.54 4.40 -0.71
N HIS A 77 -16.25 5.53 -0.07
CA HIS A 77 -16.21 5.68 1.39
C HIS A 77 -15.19 4.75 2.08
N ILE A 78 -14.11 4.39 1.38
CA ILE A 78 -13.02 3.62 1.96
C ILE A 78 -12.00 4.60 2.52
N THR A 79 -11.73 4.49 3.82
CA THR A 79 -10.71 5.30 4.49
C THR A 79 -9.33 4.72 4.23
N ASN A 80 -8.29 5.53 4.49
CA ASN A 80 -6.90 5.08 4.35
C ASN A 80 -6.23 4.77 5.69
N ILE A 81 -7.01 4.71 6.77
CA ILE A 81 -6.53 4.34 8.10
C ILE A 81 -7.55 3.45 8.81
N LEU A 82 -7.09 2.77 9.85
CA LEU A 82 -7.90 1.88 10.69
C LEU A 82 -7.79 2.31 12.16
N PRO A 83 -8.31 3.50 12.52
CA PRO A 83 -8.14 4.00 13.89
C PRO A 83 -8.86 3.10 14.90
N GLY A 84 -8.18 2.84 16.02
CA GLY A 84 -8.74 2.03 17.10
C GLY A 84 -8.71 0.52 16.88
N ILE A 85 -8.25 0.04 15.72
CA ILE A 85 -8.17 -1.40 15.42
C ILE A 85 -6.78 -1.93 15.72
N ILE A 86 -5.73 -1.24 15.25
CA ILE A 86 -4.35 -1.68 15.43
C ILE A 86 -3.87 -1.30 16.85
N LYS A 87 -3.31 -2.28 17.55
CA LYS A 87 -2.70 -2.07 18.86
C LYS A 87 -1.20 -1.89 18.70
N LYS A 88 -0.62 -0.89 19.36
CA LYS A 88 0.82 -0.60 19.27
C LYS A 88 1.67 -1.81 19.66
N GLU A 89 1.27 -2.55 20.70
CA GLU A 89 2.01 -3.71 21.18
C GLU A 89 2.08 -4.86 20.18
N ASP A 90 1.17 -4.91 19.20
CA ASP A 90 1.15 -5.95 18.19
C ASP A 90 2.02 -5.63 16.97
N ILE A 91 2.40 -4.37 16.78
CA ILE A 91 3.13 -3.92 15.59
C ILE A 91 4.45 -4.67 15.36
N PRO A 92 5.32 -4.86 16.37
CA PRO A 92 6.58 -5.59 16.15
C PRO A 92 6.37 -6.99 15.60
N LEU A 93 5.38 -7.72 16.10
CA LEU A 93 5.10 -9.07 15.63
C LEU A 93 4.49 -9.06 14.22
N MET A 94 3.61 -8.11 13.92
CA MET A 94 3.04 -7.95 12.58
C MET A 94 4.12 -7.64 11.56
N VAL A 95 5.06 -6.73 11.87
CA VAL A 95 6.20 -6.41 11.01
C VAL A 95 7.02 -7.67 10.72
N LYS A 96 7.33 -8.44 11.75
CA LYS A 96 8.10 -9.68 11.61
C LYS A 96 7.39 -10.67 10.68
N ARG A 97 6.09 -10.87 10.86
CA ARG A 97 5.32 -11.80 10.03
C ARG A 97 5.20 -11.33 8.59
N ALA A 98 4.99 -10.04 8.36
CA ALA A 98 4.95 -9.49 7.01
C ALA A 98 6.28 -9.68 6.29
N GLN A 99 7.41 -9.44 6.96
CA GLN A 99 8.74 -9.66 6.39
C GLN A 99 8.99 -11.14 6.08
N GLN A 100 8.57 -12.05 6.95
CA GLN A 100 8.71 -13.49 6.72
C GLN A 100 7.93 -13.95 5.51
N GLU A 101 6.77 -13.38 5.26
CA GLU A 101 5.95 -13.72 4.10
C GLU A 101 6.57 -13.25 2.79
N ILE A 102 7.25 -12.11 2.79
CA ILE A 102 7.90 -11.55 1.60
C ILE A 102 9.19 -12.29 1.27
N SER A 103 10.04 -12.58 2.26
CA SER A 103 11.37 -13.17 2.06
C SER A 103 11.29 -14.70 2.05
N PRO A 104 12.06 -15.39 1.17
CA PRO A 104 12.87 -14.86 0.05
C PRO A 104 12.16 -14.97 -1.31
N PHE A 105 10.89 -15.39 -1.36
CA PHE A 105 10.27 -15.91 -2.57
C PHE A 105 9.39 -14.91 -3.34
N TYR A 106 9.02 -13.79 -2.72
CA TYR A 106 8.15 -12.82 -3.38
C TYR A 106 8.94 -11.76 -4.10
N PRO A 107 8.74 -11.60 -5.43
CA PRO A 107 9.32 -10.47 -6.13
C PRO A 107 8.60 -9.18 -5.72
N VAL A 108 9.36 -8.22 -5.21
CA VAL A 108 8.84 -6.90 -4.85
C VAL A 108 9.68 -5.83 -5.54
N PRO A 109 9.06 -4.68 -5.92
CA PRO A 109 9.80 -3.60 -6.55
C PRO A 109 10.91 -3.04 -5.67
N MET A 110 10.76 -3.12 -4.35
CA MET A 110 11.67 -2.58 -3.38
C MET A 110 11.48 -3.31 -2.05
N TYR A 111 12.58 -3.67 -1.38
CA TYR A 111 12.50 -4.24 -0.04
C TYR A 111 12.23 -3.15 0.99
N LEU A 112 11.21 -3.35 1.82
CA LEU A 112 10.86 -2.43 2.90
C LEU A 112 11.45 -2.92 4.22
N HIS A 113 12.37 -2.14 4.79
CA HIS A 113 12.99 -2.45 6.08
C HIS A 113 11.97 -2.44 7.22
N GLY A 114 12.31 -3.11 8.33
CA GLY A 114 11.43 -3.21 9.48
C GLY A 114 10.98 -1.87 10.04
N GLN A 115 11.85 -0.85 10.05
CA GLN A 115 11.47 0.50 10.50
C GLN A 115 10.43 1.14 9.60
N VAL A 116 10.54 0.94 8.28
CA VAL A 116 9.57 1.46 7.32
C VAL A 116 8.22 0.76 7.49
N LEU A 117 8.22 -0.56 7.65
CA LEU A 117 6.99 -1.31 7.91
C LEU A 117 6.36 -0.92 9.24
N THR A 118 7.17 -0.72 10.28
CA THR A 118 6.68 -0.24 11.58
C THR A 118 5.95 1.08 11.42
N HIS A 119 6.55 2.03 10.69
CA HIS A 119 5.92 3.32 10.42
C HIS A 119 4.61 3.17 9.63
N LEU A 120 4.59 2.26 8.66
CA LEU A 120 3.37 1.95 7.90
C LEU A 120 2.24 1.50 8.82
N TYR A 121 2.49 0.54 9.71
CA TYR A 121 1.47 0.09 10.66
C TYR A 121 1.03 1.20 11.62
N GLN A 122 1.96 2.04 12.07
CA GLN A 122 1.62 3.18 12.91
C GLN A 122 0.70 4.16 12.18
N THR A 123 1.00 4.45 10.93
CA THR A 123 0.17 5.33 10.09
C THR A 123 -1.21 4.73 9.88
N LEU A 124 -1.30 3.44 9.55
CA LEU A 124 -2.59 2.75 9.38
C LEU A 124 -3.42 2.76 10.65
N GLY A 125 -2.78 2.69 11.81
CA GLY A 125 -3.45 2.73 13.10
C GLY A 125 -3.83 4.12 13.58
N GLY A 126 -3.40 5.16 12.89
CA GLY A 126 -3.66 6.55 13.28
C GLY A 126 -2.76 7.06 14.40
N PHE A 127 -1.61 6.43 14.59
CA PHE A 127 -0.65 6.84 15.64
C PHE A 127 0.30 7.92 15.19
#